data_e0588688b7377c40f7ce36c3e3fac04f
#
_entry.id   e0588688b7377c40f7ce36c3e3fac04f
#
_cell.length_a   1.000
_cell.length_b   1.000
_cell.length_c   1.000
_cell.angle_alpha   90.00
_cell.angle_beta   90.00
_cell.angle_gamma   90.00
#
_symmetry.space_group_name_H-M   'P 1'
#
loop_
_entity.id
_entity.type
_entity.pdbx_description
1 polymer ?
#
loop_
_entity_poly.entity_id
_entity_poly.type
_entity_poly.pdbx_seq_one_letter_code
_entity_poly.pdbx_strand_id
1 'polypeptide(L)'
;MKLQDKVVLVTGGSRGIGKAISKLFVKEGAQVIIPSKNITKLEQTAKEINCSFFIGADIKSKKDVNNAIDQIIEKFGGIDILVNNAGILPEQKQLHMINEDDWNEIIDVNLTGQFRFTKAVITHMKKNGGSIINISSDAGLKAFENFYADAYVASKAAMIMLTKSWALEYASDNIRVNCICASVVDTDMTNSFWLDTEIKQKNTAKAHPLGRIGTGKDIAYASLYFASDDSSWTTGSILPVD
;
A
#
# COMPACT_ATOMS: atom_id res chain seq x y z
N MET A 1 8.32 -20.64 -6.33
CA MET A 1 7.40 -19.61 -5.86
C MET A 1 7.93 -19.04 -4.55
N LYS A 2 8.05 -17.73 -4.46
CA LYS A 2 8.68 -17.07 -3.29
C LYS A 2 7.74 -16.90 -2.10
N LEU A 3 6.42 -17.00 -2.31
CA LEU A 3 5.39 -16.79 -1.29
C LEU A 3 4.47 -18.01 -1.14
N GLN A 4 5.00 -19.20 -1.39
CA GLN A 4 4.22 -20.45 -1.34
C GLN A 4 3.48 -20.57 0.01
N ASP A 5 2.15 -20.71 -0.06
CA ASP A 5 1.21 -20.86 1.07
C ASP A 5 1.17 -19.69 2.09
N LYS A 6 1.86 -18.57 1.82
CA LYS A 6 1.82 -17.38 2.67
C LYS A 6 0.45 -16.69 2.60
N VAL A 7 -0.10 -16.34 3.73
CA VAL A 7 -1.35 -15.58 3.87
C VAL A 7 -1.03 -14.09 3.80
N VAL A 8 -1.53 -13.41 2.77
CA VAL A 8 -1.18 -12.02 2.45
C VAL A 8 -2.41 -11.13 2.42
N LEU A 9 -2.40 -10.07 3.21
CA LEU A 9 -3.45 -9.04 3.20
C LEU A 9 -2.96 -7.80 2.44
N VAL A 10 -3.67 -7.40 1.36
CA VAL A 10 -3.32 -6.23 0.54
C VAL A 10 -4.44 -5.20 0.61
N THR A 11 -4.24 -4.12 1.36
CA THR A 11 -5.21 -3.01 1.38
C THR A 11 -5.20 -2.27 0.05
N GLY A 12 -6.38 -1.91 -0.48
CA GLY A 12 -6.49 -1.29 -1.81
C GLY A 12 -6.03 -2.20 -2.96
N GLY A 13 -6.08 -3.52 -2.79
CA GLY A 13 -5.61 -4.52 -3.76
C GLY A 13 -6.48 -4.66 -5.01
N SER A 14 -7.58 -3.91 -5.14
CA SER A 14 -8.52 -4.05 -6.26
C SER A 14 -8.19 -3.21 -7.49
N ARG A 15 -7.22 -2.31 -7.44
CA ARG A 15 -6.81 -1.45 -8.58
C ARG A 15 -5.36 -1.01 -8.46
N GLY A 16 -4.84 -0.40 -9.54
CA GLY A 16 -3.53 0.24 -9.58
C GLY A 16 -2.39 -0.62 -9.06
N ILE A 17 -1.54 -0.03 -8.23
CA ILE A 17 -0.39 -0.69 -7.60
C ILE A 17 -0.81 -1.91 -6.78
N GLY A 18 -1.85 -1.79 -5.94
CA GLY A 18 -2.31 -2.89 -5.11
C GLY A 18 -2.76 -4.11 -5.92
N LYS A 19 -3.44 -3.91 -7.06
CA LYS A 19 -3.82 -4.99 -7.97
C LYS A 19 -2.61 -5.67 -8.61
N ALA A 20 -1.59 -4.89 -8.99
CA ALA A 20 -0.35 -5.43 -9.55
C ALA A 20 0.41 -6.28 -8.51
N ILE A 21 0.48 -5.82 -7.25
CA ILE A 21 1.05 -6.56 -6.13
C ILE A 21 0.27 -7.85 -5.91
N SER A 22 -1.05 -7.77 -5.76
CA SER A 22 -1.92 -8.93 -5.53
C SER A 22 -1.77 -9.98 -6.62
N LYS A 23 -1.75 -9.56 -7.90
CA LYS A 23 -1.58 -10.44 -9.05
C LYS A 23 -0.22 -11.16 -9.04
N LEU A 24 0.85 -10.44 -8.72
CA LEU A 24 2.18 -11.04 -8.62
C LEU A 24 2.26 -12.01 -7.45
N PHE A 25 1.72 -11.66 -6.29
CA PHE A 25 1.78 -12.50 -5.10
C PHE A 25 1.00 -13.80 -5.26
N VAL A 26 -0.20 -13.76 -5.90
CA VAL A 26 -0.93 -14.97 -6.29
C VAL A 26 -0.07 -15.85 -7.20
N LYS A 27 0.61 -15.27 -8.20
CA LYS A 27 1.51 -16.01 -9.09
C LYS A 27 2.68 -16.65 -8.33
N GLU A 28 3.12 -16.02 -7.24
CA GLU A 28 4.20 -16.51 -6.36
C GLU A 28 3.69 -17.50 -5.28
N GLY A 29 2.45 -17.96 -5.36
CA GLY A 29 1.88 -19.01 -4.52
C GLY A 29 1.22 -18.52 -3.23
N ALA A 30 1.04 -17.19 -3.06
CA ALA A 30 0.39 -16.64 -1.88
C ALA A 30 -1.14 -16.81 -1.89
N GLN A 31 -1.71 -16.97 -0.71
CA GLN A 31 -3.13 -16.83 -0.44
C GLN A 31 -3.43 -15.35 -0.20
N VAL A 32 -3.80 -14.64 -1.27
CA VAL A 32 -4.01 -13.19 -1.22
C VAL A 32 -5.44 -12.86 -0.80
N ILE A 33 -5.57 -11.93 0.14
CA ILE A 33 -6.83 -11.38 0.64
C ILE A 33 -6.88 -9.88 0.33
N ILE A 34 -8.01 -9.42 -0.20
CA ILE A 34 -8.22 -8.02 -0.56
C ILE A 34 -9.45 -7.47 0.18
N PRO A 35 -9.30 -6.50 1.10
CA PRO A 35 -10.41 -5.76 1.68
C PRO A 35 -10.78 -4.56 0.80
N SER A 36 -12.08 -4.27 0.66
CA SER A 36 -12.58 -3.06 0.02
C SER A 36 -14.03 -2.78 0.42
N LYS A 37 -14.42 -1.49 0.45
CA LYS A 37 -15.82 -1.11 0.62
C LYS A 37 -16.68 -1.32 -0.64
N ASN A 38 -16.07 -1.37 -1.82
CA ASN A 38 -16.77 -1.59 -3.09
C ASN A 38 -16.73 -3.08 -3.47
N ILE A 39 -17.75 -3.81 -3.04
CA ILE A 39 -17.87 -5.26 -3.21
C ILE A 39 -17.92 -5.66 -4.69
N THR A 40 -18.68 -4.96 -5.53
CA THR A 40 -18.83 -5.29 -6.95
C THR A 40 -17.48 -5.24 -7.69
N LYS A 41 -16.73 -4.17 -7.49
CA LYS A 41 -15.38 -4.04 -8.09
C LYS A 41 -14.41 -5.06 -7.51
N LEU A 42 -14.57 -5.39 -6.24
CA LEU A 42 -13.76 -6.36 -5.53
C LEU A 42 -13.94 -7.78 -6.09
N GLU A 43 -15.19 -8.22 -6.30
CA GLU A 43 -15.51 -9.52 -6.90
C GLU A 43 -14.94 -9.67 -8.32
N GLN A 44 -15.08 -8.63 -9.14
CA GLN A 44 -14.51 -8.61 -10.48
C GLN A 44 -12.99 -8.78 -10.45
N THR A 45 -12.31 -8.00 -9.61
CA THR A 45 -10.86 -8.08 -9.47
C THR A 45 -10.41 -9.42 -8.91
N ALA A 46 -11.09 -9.93 -7.89
CA ALA A 46 -10.77 -11.23 -7.29
C ALA A 46 -10.80 -12.37 -8.31
N LYS A 47 -11.82 -12.39 -9.18
CA LYS A 47 -11.90 -13.34 -10.30
C LYS A 47 -10.75 -13.15 -11.29
N GLU A 48 -10.43 -11.91 -11.68
CA GLU A 48 -9.42 -11.60 -12.68
C GLU A 48 -8.01 -12.03 -12.24
N ILE A 49 -7.67 -11.87 -10.96
CA ILE A 49 -6.34 -12.21 -10.43
C ILE A 49 -6.29 -13.56 -9.73
N ASN A 50 -7.39 -14.31 -9.72
CA ASN A 50 -7.53 -15.57 -8.98
C ASN A 50 -7.21 -15.42 -7.49
N CYS A 51 -7.77 -14.36 -6.86
CA CYS A 51 -7.57 -14.04 -5.46
C CYS A 51 -8.23 -15.09 -4.55
N SER A 52 -7.56 -15.49 -3.50
CA SER A 52 -8.02 -16.55 -2.59
C SER A 52 -9.24 -16.15 -1.77
N PHE A 53 -9.32 -14.85 -1.40
CA PHE A 53 -10.41 -14.35 -0.59
C PHE A 53 -10.55 -12.82 -0.74
N PHE A 54 -11.78 -12.33 -0.70
CA PHE A 54 -12.06 -10.90 -0.65
C PHE A 54 -13.10 -10.61 0.43
N ILE A 55 -13.05 -9.41 1.00
CA ILE A 55 -13.88 -9.06 2.14
C ILE A 55 -14.34 -7.60 2.10
N GLY A 56 -15.62 -7.39 2.43
CA GLY A 56 -16.18 -6.05 2.57
C GLY A 56 -15.65 -5.37 3.83
N ALA A 57 -14.89 -4.30 3.66
CA ALA A 57 -14.42 -3.50 4.80
C ALA A 57 -14.09 -2.06 4.38
N ASP A 58 -14.59 -1.08 5.13
CA ASP A 58 -14.12 0.30 5.03
C ASP A 58 -12.91 0.50 5.94
N ILE A 59 -11.78 0.89 5.36
CA ILE A 59 -10.52 1.16 6.09
C ILE A 59 -10.70 2.26 7.17
N LYS A 60 -11.67 3.15 7.00
CA LYS A 60 -12.00 4.20 7.97
C LYS A 60 -12.79 3.67 9.18
N SER A 61 -13.41 2.51 9.08
CA SER A 61 -14.18 1.89 10.13
C SER A 61 -13.34 0.91 10.96
N LYS A 62 -13.05 1.27 12.22
CA LYS A 62 -12.37 0.34 13.15
C LYS A 62 -13.11 -1.00 13.29
N LYS A 63 -14.45 -0.96 13.29
CA LYS A 63 -15.29 -2.16 13.40
C LYS A 63 -15.10 -3.07 12.19
N ASP A 64 -15.13 -2.50 10.98
CA ASP A 64 -14.98 -3.28 9.75
C ASP A 64 -13.59 -3.89 9.64
N VAL A 65 -12.55 -3.12 10.01
CA VAL A 65 -11.17 -3.61 10.03
C VAL A 65 -11.03 -4.80 10.98
N ASN A 66 -11.52 -4.69 12.22
CA ASN A 66 -11.46 -5.81 13.18
C ASN A 66 -12.23 -7.02 12.68
N ASN A 67 -13.47 -6.84 12.20
CA ASN A 67 -14.27 -7.93 11.66
C ASN A 67 -13.58 -8.61 10.47
N ALA A 68 -12.90 -7.83 9.61
CA ALA A 68 -12.16 -8.39 8.49
C ALA A 68 -10.98 -9.25 8.96
N ILE A 69 -10.22 -8.78 9.94
CA ILE A 69 -9.10 -9.55 10.50
C ILE A 69 -9.61 -10.83 11.18
N ASP A 70 -10.66 -10.76 11.98
CA ASP A 70 -11.23 -11.93 12.65
C ASP A 70 -11.62 -13.02 11.64
N GLN A 71 -12.31 -12.66 10.54
CA GLN A 71 -12.68 -13.59 9.48
C GLN A 71 -11.46 -14.20 8.76
N ILE A 72 -10.39 -13.41 8.56
CA ILE A 72 -9.15 -13.91 7.95
C ILE A 72 -8.48 -14.92 8.88
N ILE A 73 -8.38 -14.62 10.16
CA ILE A 73 -7.78 -15.51 11.17
C ILE A 73 -8.59 -16.81 11.31
N GLU A 74 -9.92 -16.71 11.34
CA GLU A 74 -10.79 -17.88 11.39
C GLU A 74 -10.58 -18.80 10.17
N LYS A 75 -10.46 -18.21 8.97
CA LYS A 75 -10.37 -18.96 7.72
C LYS A 75 -8.98 -19.50 7.41
N PHE A 76 -7.93 -18.73 7.71
CA PHE A 76 -6.54 -19.01 7.28
C PHE A 76 -5.58 -19.29 8.45
N GLY A 77 -6.02 -19.08 9.69
CA GLY A 77 -5.21 -19.34 10.88
C GLY A 77 -4.19 -18.24 11.24
N GLY A 78 -3.92 -17.29 10.34
CA GLY A 78 -2.93 -16.23 10.54
C GLY A 78 -2.80 -15.29 9.36
N ILE A 79 -1.90 -14.32 9.49
CA ILE A 79 -1.49 -13.40 8.42
C ILE A 79 0.04 -13.32 8.46
N ASP A 80 0.72 -13.69 7.37
CA ASP A 80 2.17 -13.64 7.26
C ASP A 80 2.66 -12.28 6.75
N ILE A 81 1.88 -11.65 5.85
CA ILE A 81 2.29 -10.43 5.17
C ILE A 81 1.13 -9.43 5.13
N LEU A 82 1.41 -8.19 5.52
CA LEU A 82 0.51 -7.05 5.33
C LEU A 82 1.10 -6.07 4.33
N VAL A 83 0.35 -5.72 3.29
CA VAL A 83 0.69 -4.62 2.38
C VAL A 83 -0.27 -3.46 2.62
N ASN A 84 0.21 -2.41 3.25
CA ASN A 84 -0.47 -1.14 3.46
C ASN A 84 -0.35 -0.29 2.18
N ASN A 85 -1.29 -0.49 1.24
CA ASN A 85 -1.27 0.20 -0.05
C ASN A 85 -2.48 1.11 -0.25
N ALA A 86 -3.62 0.89 0.42
CA ALA A 86 -4.79 1.75 0.23
C ALA A 86 -4.45 3.22 0.42
N GLY A 87 -4.92 4.05 -0.50
CA GLY A 87 -4.69 5.48 -0.46
C GLY A 87 -5.50 6.21 -1.51
N ILE A 88 -5.71 7.48 -1.27
CA ILE A 88 -6.36 8.44 -2.16
C ILE A 88 -5.48 9.68 -2.31
N LEU A 89 -5.61 10.34 -3.46
CA LEU A 89 -4.98 11.61 -3.75
C LEU A 89 -6.10 12.65 -3.84
N PRO A 90 -5.99 13.80 -3.12
CA PRO A 90 -7.00 14.85 -3.18
C PRO A 90 -6.94 15.62 -4.49
N GLU A 91 -7.96 16.41 -4.76
CA GLU A 91 -7.84 17.54 -5.67
C GLU A 91 -6.75 18.49 -5.17
N GLN A 92 -5.90 18.98 -6.07
CA GLN A 92 -4.80 19.86 -5.69
C GLN A 92 -5.32 21.28 -5.41
N LYS A 93 -5.06 21.77 -4.20
CA LYS A 93 -5.47 23.09 -3.72
C LYS A 93 -4.33 23.71 -2.92
N GLN A 94 -4.13 25.02 -3.06
CA GLN A 94 -3.22 25.77 -2.19
C GLN A 94 -3.69 25.68 -0.73
N LEU A 95 -2.77 25.70 0.23
CA LEU A 95 -3.01 25.48 1.65
C LEU A 95 -4.24 26.22 2.20
N HIS A 96 -4.38 27.51 1.88
CA HIS A 96 -5.46 28.34 2.38
C HIS A 96 -6.87 28.02 1.79
N MET A 97 -6.91 27.15 0.77
CA MET A 97 -8.13 26.68 0.10
C MET A 97 -8.52 25.24 0.53
N ILE A 98 -7.71 24.59 1.32
CA ILE A 98 -8.00 23.23 1.81
C ILE A 98 -9.01 23.33 2.95
N ASN A 99 -10.13 22.63 2.84
CA ASN A 99 -11.07 22.51 3.98
C ASN A 99 -10.63 21.34 4.89
N GLU A 100 -11.05 21.39 6.15
CA GLU A 100 -10.68 20.38 7.14
C GLU A 100 -11.27 19.00 6.84
N ASP A 101 -12.43 18.91 6.19
CA ASP A 101 -13.04 17.63 5.83
C ASP A 101 -12.22 16.91 4.76
N ASP A 102 -11.75 17.62 3.73
CA ASP A 102 -10.84 17.06 2.71
C ASP A 102 -9.52 16.60 3.34
N TRP A 103 -8.96 17.42 4.25
CA TRP A 103 -7.76 17.04 5.00
C TRP A 103 -7.99 15.76 5.81
N ASN A 104 -9.05 15.70 6.59
CA ASN A 104 -9.38 14.58 7.47
C ASN A 104 -9.65 13.30 6.66
N GLU A 105 -10.33 13.38 5.51
CA GLU A 105 -10.58 12.24 4.62
C GLU A 105 -9.27 11.61 4.14
N ILE A 106 -8.30 12.42 3.73
CA ILE A 106 -6.99 11.95 3.28
C ILE A 106 -6.22 11.28 4.41
N ILE A 107 -6.16 11.92 5.58
CA ILE A 107 -5.48 11.37 6.77
C ILE A 107 -6.15 10.08 7.23
N ASP A 108 -7.48 10.04 7.24
CA ASP A 108 -8.22 8.85 7.68
C ASP A 108 -7.96 7.64 6.77
N VAL A 109 -7.90 7.84 5.46
CA VAL A 109 -7.65 6.74 4.51
C VAL A 109 -6.16 6.38 4.47
N ASN A 110 -5.29 7.38 4.25
CA ASN A 110 -3.88 7.13 3.90
C ASN A 110 -3.01 6.80 5.11
N LEU A 111 -3.40 7.24 6.31
CA LEU A 111 -2.61 7.08 7.52
C LEU A 111 -3.37 6.31 8.61
N THR A 112 -4.48 6.83 9.11
CA THR A 112 -5.22 6.23 10.23
C THR A 112 -5.76 4.84 9.87
N GLY A 113 -6.24 4.65 8.66
CA GLY A 113 -6.72 3.36 8.17
C GLY A 113 -5.60 2.31 8.10
N GLN A 114 -4.43 2.69 7.61
CA GLN A 114 -3.26 1.81 7.57
C GLN A 114 -2.78 1.45 8.99
N PHE A 115 -2.78 2.43 9.90
CA PHE A 115 -2.52 2.17 11.32
C PHE A 115 -3.51 1.16 11.90
N ARG A 116 -4.82 1.27 11.59
CA ARG A 116 -5.84 0.33 12.09
C ARG A 116 -5.56 -1.10 11.64
N PHE A 117 -5.28 -1.32 10.35
CA PHE A 117 -4.92 -2.64 9.82
C PHE A 117 -3.64 -3.16 10.46
N THR A 118 -2.59 -2.34 10.52
CA THR A 118 -1.31 -2.73 11.13
C THR A 118 -1.50 -3.14 12.58
N LYS A 119 -2.20 -2.32 13.38
CA LYS A 119 -2.48 -2.62 14.80
C LYS A 119 -3.23 -3.94 14.98
N ALA A 120 -4.24 -4.20 14.14
CA ALA A 120 -5.03 -5.42 14.23
C ALA A 120 -4.21 -6.66 13.82
N VAL A 121 -3.39 -6.56 12.76
CA VAL A 121 -2.59 -7.67 12.23
C VAL A 121 -1.42 -8.01 13.14
N ILE A 122 -0.72 -7.02 13.70
CA ILE A 122 0.48 -7.22 14.54
C ILE A 122 0.21 -8.17 15.71
N THR A 123 -0.95 -8.10 16.36
CA THR A 123 -1.30 -8.97 17.49
C THR A 123 -1.26 -10.46 17.11
N HIS A 124 -1.55 -10.77 15.85
CA HIS A 124 -1.51 -12.14 15.33
C HIS A 124 -0.11 -12.49 14.79
N MET A 125 0.60 -11.54 14.18
CA MET A 125 1.96 -11.74 13.67
C MET A 125 3.00 -12.01 14.77
N LYS A 126 2.84 -11.44 15.98
CA LYS A 126 3.78 -11.64 17.10
C LYS A 126 4.07 -13.10 17.43
N LYS A 127 3.17 -13.99 17.09
CA LYS A 127 3.32 -15.41 17.37
C LYS A 127 4.33 -16.11 16.45
N ASN A 128 4.38 -15.69 15.18
CA ASN A 128 5.12 -16.40 14.12
C ASN A 128 6.09 -15.49 13.34
N GLY A 129 6.14 -14.20 13.66
CA GLY A 129 6.82 -13.20 12.84
C GLY A 129 6.02 -12.82 11.59
N GLY A 130 6.61 -12.04 10.70
CA GLY A 130 5.97 -11.63 9.46
C GLY A 130 6.63 -10.46 8.75
N SER A 131 5.97 -9.96 7.69
CA SER A 131 6.44 -8.80 6.93
C SER A 131 5.32 -7.77 6.74
N ILE A 132 5.61 -6.51 7.04
CA ILE A 132 4.73 -5.36 6.78
C ILE A 132 5.39 -4.48 5.73
N ILE A 133 4.66 -4.18 4.67
CA ILE A 133 5.13 -3.37 3.54
C ILE A 133 4.22 -2.15 3.42
N ASN A 134 4.78 -0.98 3.68
CA ASN A 134 4.07 0.29 3.57
C ASN A 134 4.32 0.91 2.19
N ILE A 135 3.27 1.18 1.42
CA ILE A 135 3.37 1.88 0.14
C ILE A 135 3.19 3.38 0.39
N SER A 136 4.32 4.07 0.41
CA SER A 136 4.41 5.52 0.51
C SER A 136 4.58 6.15 -0.89
N SER A 137 5.12 7.34 -0.93
CA SER A 137 5.41 8.10 -2.15
C SER A 137 6.72 8.84 -2.00
N ASP A 138 7.36 9.16 -3.12
CA ASP A 138 8.46 10.11 -3.18
C ASP A 138 8.05 11.51 -2.69
N ALA A 139 6.75 11.86 -2.78
CA ALA A 139 6.17 13.06 -2.16
C ALA A 139 6.23 13.05 -0.62
N GLY A 140 6.47 11.91 0.02
CA GLY A 140 6.77 11.81 1.44
C GLY A 140 8.26 12.01 1.78
N LEU A 141 9.14 12.00 0.77
CA LEU A 141 10.59 12.18 0.92
C LEU A 141 11.04 13.62 0.60
N LYS A 142 10.37 14.26 -0.36
CA LYS A 142 10.71 15.58 -0.87
C LYS A 142 9.46 16.33 -1.33
N ALA A 143 9.54 17.66 -1.35
CA ALA A 143 8.53 18.50 -1.93
C ALA A 143 8.72 18.61 -3.46
N PHE A 144 7.62 18.82 -4.18
CA PHE A 144 7.64 19.09 -5.61
C PHE A 144 7.01 20.43 -5.91
N GLU A 145 7.61 21.16 -6.84
CA GLU A 145 7.03 22.40 -7.34
C GLU A 145 5.66 22.15 -7.99
N ASN A 146 4.69 23.01 -7.71
CA ASN A 146 3.32 22.92 -8.22
C ASN A 146 2.56 21.63 -7.85
N PHE A 147 2.94 20.97 -6.74
CA PHE A 147 2.21 19.84 -6.18
C PHE A 147 1.52 20.23 -4.87
N TYR A 148 0.26 20.65 -4.97
CA TYR A 148 -0.54 21.19 -3.85
C TYR A 148 -1.46 20.11 -3.25
N ALA A 149 -0.87 19.18 -2.48
CA ALA A 149 -1.56 18.03 -1.90
C ALA A 149 -1.08 17.78 -0.45
N ASP A 150 -1.16 18.79 0.41
CA ASP A 150 -0.50 18.82 1.72
C ASP A 150 -0.88 17.65 2.63
N ALA A 151 -2.17 17.30 2.74
CA ALA A 151 -2.62 16.16 3.53
C ALA A 151 -2.05 14.83 3.00
N TYR A 152 -1.92 14.68 1.67
CA TYR A 152 -1.28 13.52 1.06
C TYR A 152 0.21 13.45 1.41
N VAL A 153 0.94 14.55 1.20
CA VAL A 153 2.37 14.65 1.54
C VAL A 153 2.59 14.32 3.02
N ALA A 154 1.83 14.94 3.91
CA ALA A 154 1.89 14.68 5.35
C ALA A 154 1.65 13.20 5.68
N SER A 155 0.60 12.59 5.10
CA SER A 155 0.28 11.17 5.32
C SER A 155 1.39 10.23 4.84
N LYS A 156 2.01 10.53 3.68
CA LYS A 156 3.09 9.71 3.10
C LYS A 156 4.41 9.87 3.86
N ALA A 157 4.74 11.08 4.32
CA ALA A 157 5.88 11.32 5.21
C ALA A 157 5.70 10.61 6.57
N ALA A 158 4.50 10.67 7.15
CA ALA A 158 4.19 9.97 8.39
C ALA A 158 4.38 8.45 8.25
N MET A 159 3.93 7.82 7.16
CA MET A 159 4.12 6.38 6.91
C MET A 159 5.59 5.99 6.80
N ILE A 160 6.44 6.85 6.24
CA ILE A 160 7.90 6.63 6.19
C ILE A 160 8.48 6.57 7.61
N MET A 161 8.12 7.52 8.48
CA MET A 161 8.63 7.53 9.84
C MET A 161 8.03 6.42 10.71
N LEU A 162 6.74 6.10 10.54
CA LEU A 162 6.10 4.96 11.23
C LEU A 162 6.74 3.63 10.82
N THR A 163 7.19 3.47 9.57
CA THR A 163 7.95 2.29 9.14
C THR A 163 9.18 2.07 10.01
N LYS A 164 9.97 3.11 10.24
CA LYS A 164 11.18 3.04 11.08
C LYS A 164 10.83 2.75 12.55
N SER A 165 9.79 3.41 13.08
CA SER A 165 9.32 3.20 14.43
C SER A 165 8.87 1.76 14.66
N TRP A 166 7.98 1.25 13.80
CA TRP A 166 7.45 -0.11 13.92
C TRP A 166 8.53 -1.17 13.65
N ALA A 167 9.50 -0.91 12.77
CA ALA A 167 10.62 -1.80 12.54
C ALA A 167 11.46 -2.03 13.80
N LEU A 168 11.70 -0.99 14.61
CA LEU A 168 12.40 -1.09 15.88
C LEU A 168 11.53 -1.75 16.96
N GLU A 169 10.24 -1.37 17.02
CA GLU A 169 9.31 -1.83 18.04
C GLU A 169 9.05 -3.33 17.97
N TYR A 170 8.97 -3.89 16.75
CA TYR A 170 8.57 -5.29 16.53
C TYR A 170 9.69 -6.21 16.03
N ALA A 171 10.95 -5.73 16.00
CA ALA A 171 12.08 -6.54 15.58
C ALA A 171 12.27 -7.82 16.44
N SER A 172 12.05 -7.72 17.76
CA SER A 172 12.14 -8.86 18.69
C SER A 172 11.06 -9.92 18.46
N ASP A 173 9.96 -9.54 17.82
CA ASP A 173 8.87 -10.45 17.43
C ASP A 173 9.11 -11.05 16.01
N ASN A 174 10.29 -10.86 15.40
CA ASN A 174 10.61 -11.24 14.03
C ASN A 174 9.64 -10.64 12.96
N ILE A 175 9.09 -9.46 13.23
CA ILE A 175 8.27 -8.72 12.28
C ILE A 175 9.13 -7.67 11.59
N ARG A 176 9.32 -7.81 10.28
CA ARG A 176 10.02 -6.84 9.45
C ARG A 176 9.03 -5.79 8.94
N VAL A 177 9.42 -4.53 9.00
CA VAL A 177 8.58 -3.42 8.48
C VAL A 177 9.42 -2.58 7.53
N ASN A 178 9.01 -2.50 6.26
CA ASN A 178 9.72 -1.76 5.21
C ASN A 178 8.77 -0.87 4.42
N CYS A 179 9.30 0.14 3.77
CA CYS A 179 8.53 1.12 3.01
C CYS A 179 9.03 1.21 1.56
N ILE A 180 8.10 1.29 0.63
CA ILE A 180 8.37 1.61 -0.78
C ILE A 180 7.82 3.01 -1.03
N CYS A 181 8.69 3.93 -1.47
CA CYS A 181 8.33 5.28 -1.88
C CYS A 181 8.20 5.29 -3.41
N ALA A 182 6.99 5.06 -3.89
CA ALA A 182 6.70 5.04 -5.32
C ALA A 182 6.66 6.48 -5.88
N SER A 183 7.30 6.72 -7.02
CA SER A 183 7.10 7.91 -7.82
C SER A 183 5.86 7.76 -8.74
N VAL A 184 5.79 8.45 -9.86
CA VAL A 184 4.61 8.39 -10.74
C VAL A 184 4.52 7.02 -11.43
N VAL A 185 3.47 6.29 -11.11
CA VAL A 185 3.14 4.97 -11.68
C VAL A 185 1.86 5.09 -12.50
N ASP A 186 1.83 4.50 -13.68
CA ASP A 186 0.65 4.45 -14.56
C ASP A 186 -0.51 3.70 -13.87
N THR A 187 -1.48 4.47 -13.40
CA THR A 187 -2.67 4.00 -12.67
C THR A 187 -3.83 4.97 -12.87
N ASP A 188 -5.06 4.54 -12.58
CA ASP A 188 -6.24 5.40 -12.60
C ASP A 188 -6.05 6.68 -11.78
N MET A 189 -5.30 6.61 -10.66
CA MET A 189 -5.04 7.75 -9.78
C MET A 189 -4.17 8.82 -10.44
N THR A 190 -3.15 8.42 -11.18
CA THR A 190 -2.16 9.31 -11.80
C THR A 190 -2.59 9.78 -13.19
N ASN A 191 -3.40 8.99 -13.88
CA ASN A 191 -3.86 9.30 -15.24
C ASN A 191 -4.62 10.62 -15.31
N SER A 192 -5.46 10.92 -14.33
CA SER A 192 -6.24 12.15 -14.30
C SER A 192 -5.42 13.42 -14.05
N PHE A 193 -4.20 13.31 -13.52
CA PHE A 193 -3.38 14.47 -13.15
C PHE A 193 -2.16 14.67 -14.06
N TRP A 194 -1.43 13.59 -14.34
CA TRP A 194 -0.13 13.68 -15.00
C TRP A 194 -0.01 12.94 -16.32
N LEU A 195 -0.99 12.10 -16.67
CA LEU A 195 -0.89 11.18 -17.80
C LEU A 195 -2.05 11.30 -18.80
N ASP A 196 -2.90 12.31 -18.65
CA ASP A 196 -4.11 12.53 -19.49
C ASP A 196 -3.79 13.02 -20.92
N THR A 197 -2.57 13.50 -21.14
CA THR A 197 -2.10 13.94 -22.48
C THR A 197 -0.70 13.41 -22.78
N GLU A 198 -0.37 13.24 -24.07
CA GLU A 198 0.97 12.83 -24.51
C GLU A 198 2.07 13.79 -24.03
N ILE A 199 1.77 15.09 -23.96
CA ILE A 199 2.73 16.10 -23.50
C ILE A 199 3.05 15.90 -22.03
N LYS A 200 2.01 15.69 -21.19
CA LYS A 200 2.19 15.40 -19.76
C LYS A 200 2.93 14.08 -19.54
N GLN A 201 2.59 13.03 -20.30
CA GLN A 201 3.30 11.75 -20.23
C GLN A 201 4.79 11.91 -20.56
N LYS A 202 5.13 12.62 -21.65
CA LYS A 202 6.54 12.87 -22.02
C LYS A 202 7.28 13.70 -20.98
N ASN A 203 6.64 14.73 -20.40
CA ASN A 203 7.27 15.57 -19.38
C ASN A 203 7.46 14.78 -18.07
N THR A 204 6.47 14.00 -17.66
CA THR A 204 6.57 13.13 -16.49
C THR A 204 7.66 12.09 -16.67
N ALA A 205 7.74 11.44 -17.84
CA ALA A 205 8.80 10.47 -18.13
C ALA A 205 10.21 11.11 -18.04
N LYS A 206 10.39 12.32 -18.58
CA LYS A 206 11.68 13.05 -18.53
C LYS A 206 12.09 13.44 -17.10
N ALA A 207 11.13 13.61 -16.21
CA ALA A 207 11.43 13.92 -14.80
C ALA A 207 11.98 12.72 -14.01
N HIS A 208 11.90 11.51 -14.58
CA HIS A 208 12.43 10.28 -13.97
C HIS A 208 13.80 9.93 -14.57
N PRO A 209 14.80 9.55 -13.72
CA PRO A 209 16.15 9.23 -14.20
C PRO A 209 16.18 8.13 -15.28
N LEU A 210 15.30 7.14 -15.18
CA LEU A 210 15.21 6.05 -16.17
C LEU A 210 14.44 6.44 -17.45
N GLY A 211 13.99 7.68 -17.59
CA GLY A 211 13.34 8.22 -18.78
C GLY A 211 11.97 7.61 -19.10
N ARG A 212 11.32 7.01 -18.11
CA ARG A 212 10.00 6.41 -18.26
C ARG A 212 9.13 6.59 -17.01
N ILE A 213 7.84 6.47 -17.18
CA ILE A 213 6.85 6.37 -16.10
C ILE A 213 6.93 4.96 -15.52
N GLY A 214 6.75 4.83 -14.20
CA GLY A 214 6.68 3.55 -13.53
C GLY A 214 5.43 2.75 -13.91
N THR A 215 5.49 1.45 -13.75
CA THR A 215 4.35 0.54 -13.90
C THR A 215 4.01 -0.12 -12.55
N GLY A 216 2.78 -0.62 -12.40
CA GLY A 216 2.44 -1.41 -11.21
C GLY A 216 3.37 -2.60 -10.97
N LYS A 217 3.98 -3.14 -12.04
CA LYS A 217 4.98 -4.22 -11.96
C LYS A 217 6.25 -3.79 -11.21
N ASP A 218 6.74 -2.58 -11.44
CA ASP A 218 7.96 -2.08 -10.79
C ASP A 218 7.79 -2.10 -9.27
N ILE A 219 6.64 -1.63 -8.78
CA ILE A 219 6.30 -1.63 -7.35
C ILE A 219 6.02 -3.06 -6.83
N ALA A 220 5.37 -3.89 -7.63
CA ALA A 220 5.06 -5.26 -7.24
C ALA A 220 6.33 -6.11 -7.01
N TYR A 221 7.36 -5.97 -7.84
CA TYR A 221 8.63 -6.68 -7.64
C TYR A 221 9.41 -6.17 -6.42
N ALA A 222 9.42 -4.86 -6.16
CA ALA A 222 9.98 -4.32 -4.92
C ALA A 222 9.24 -4.85 -3.69
N SER A 223 7.89 -4.94 -3.77
CA SER A 223 7.06 -5.52 -2.72
C SER A 223 7.34 -7.01 -2.53
N LEU A 224 7.56 -7.77 -3.61
CA LEU A 224 7.91 -9.19 -3.54
C LEU A 224 9.24 -9.42 -2.81
N TYR A 225 10.23 -8.58 -3.05
CA TYR A 225 11.49 -8.63 -2.30
C TYR A 225 11.24 -8.47 -0.79
N PHE A 226 10.51 -7.43 -0.37
CA PHE A 226 10.22 -7.23 1.04
C PHE A 226 9.29 -8.28 1.65
N ALA A 227 8.42 -8.90 0.87
CA ALA A 227 7.52 -9.96 1.30
C ALA A 227 8.24 -11.29 1.54
N SER A 228 9.28 -11.59 0.75
CA SER A 228 9.97 -12.89 0.73
C SER A 228 11.14 -12.96 1.72
N ASP A 229 11.68 -14.18 1.87
CA ASP A 229 12.87 -14.44 2.68
C ASP A 229 14.15 -13.84 2.10
N ASP A 230 14.13 -13.40 0.83
CA ASP A 230 15.25 -12.65 0.23
C ASP A 230 15.57 -11.36 1.01
N SER A 231 14.61 -10.84 1.76
CA SER A 231 14.76 -9.66 2.62
C SER A 231 14.80 -9.99 4.12
N SER A 232 15.16 -11.22 4.50
CA SER A 232 15.17 -11.68 5.90
C SER A 232 16.06 -10.82 6.82
N TRP A 233 17.05 -10.13 6.29
CA TRP A 233 17.95 -9.19 7.00
C TRP A 233 17.62 -7.71 6.70
N THR A 234 16.38 -7.40 6.32
CA THR A 234 15.98 -6.05 5.92
C THR A 234 14.75 -5.60 6.69
N THR A 235 14.90 -4.63 7.60
CA THR A 235 13.80 -3.97 8.31
C THR A 235 14.11 -2.47 8.47
N GLY A 236 13.08 -1.62 8.53
CA GLY A 236 13.21 -0.15 8.62
C GLY A 236 13.70 0.50 7.33
N SER A 237 13.81 -0.25 6.23
CA SER A 237 14.27 0.28 4.93
C SER A 237 13.21 1.17 4.30
N ILE A 238 13.70 2.27 3.69
CA ILE A 238 12.89 3.18 2.87
C ILE A 238 13.46 3.11 1.46
N LEU A 239 12.74 2.49 0.56
CA LEU A 239 13.17 2.21 -0.82
C LEU A 239 12.43 3.12 -1.81
N PRO A 240 13.07 4.15 -2.38
CA PRO A 240 12.53 4.84 -3.54
C PRO A 240 12.48 3.89 -4.75
N VAL A 241 11.38 3.98 -5.51
CA VAL A 241 11.19 3.29 -6.79
C VAL A 241 10.68 4.34 -7.78
N ASP A 242 11.61 4.91 -8.56
CA ASP A 242 11.45 6.10 -9.38
C ASP A 242 12.21 6.03 -10.72
#